data_40ed92b5330cc94655c0523924804202
#
_entry.id   40ed92b5330cc94655c0523924804202
#
_cell.length_a   1.000
_cell.length_b   1.000
_cell.length_c   1.000
_cell.angle_alpha   90.00
_cell.angle_beta   90.00
_cell.angle_gamma   90.00
#
_symmetry.space_group_name_H-M   'P 1'
#
loop_
_entity.id
_entity.type
_entity.pdbx_description
1 polymer ?
#
loop_
_entity_poly.entity_id
_entity_poly.type
_entity_poly.pdbx_seq_one_letter_code
_entity_poly.pdbx_strand_id
1 'polypeptide(L)'
;MRCEKLDVWKRSARLSVEVYKAFANCKDFGFKDQITRSSLSVPSNIAEGMEKDSKKEQSRFLEIAKGSSAELITQIYIAIEISYIEKQIGLSWKKEIEEILKMLVGLQQKINSESEH
;
A
#
# COMPACT_ATOMS: atom_id res chain seq x y z
N MET A 1 -11.25 -1.93 15.42
CA MET A 1 -9.79 -2.00 15.22
C MET A 1 -9.23 -0.59 15.13
N ARG A 2 -8.02 -0.39 15.61
CA ARG A 2 -7.38 0.94 15.63
C ARG A 2 -7.20 1.54 14.23
N CYS A 3 -6.90 0.70 13.23
CA CYS A 3 -6.64 1.16 11.87
C CYS A 3 -7.86 1.74 11.17
N GLU A 4 -9.07 1.36 11.58
CA GLU A 4 -10.30 1.78 10.91
C GLU A 4 -10.51 3.30 10.91
N LYS A 5 -9.87 4.00 11.84
CA LYS A 5 -9.95 5.47 11.93
C LYS A 5 -8.90 6.17 11.08
N LEU A 6 -7.96 5.43 10.50
CA LEU A 6 -6.88 6.01 9.72
C LEU A 6 -7.24 6.11 8.25
N ASP A 7 -7.16 7.31 7.69
CA ASP A 7 -7.42 7.52 6.27
C ASP A 7 -6.44 6.71 5.40
N VAL A 8 -5.18 6.59 5.82
CA VAL A 8 -4.19 5.83 5.06
C VAL A 8 -4.57 4.35 4.94
N TRP A 9 -5.17 3.77 5.99
CA TRP A 9 -5.66 2.40 5.93
C TRP A 9 -6.85 2.28 4.97
N LYS A 10 -7.82 3.18 5.09
CA LYS A 10 -9.01 3.17 4.23
C LYS A 10 -8.65 3.33 2.77
N ARG A 11 -7.75 4.26 2.47
CA ARG A 11 -7.34 4.55 1.09
C ARG A 11 -6.55 3.39 0.49
N SER A 12 -5.62 2.82 1.26
CA SER A 12 -4.83 1.69 0.76
C SER A 12 -5.68 0.42 0.59
N ALA A 13 -6.64 0.19 1.48
CA ALA A 13 -7.57 -0.93 1.36
C ALA A 13 -8.44 -0.78 0.10
N ARG A 14 -8.95 0.43 -0.15
CA ARG A 14 -9.74 0.70 -1.36
C ARG A 14 -8.92 0.49 -2.62
N LEU A 15 -7.68 0.97 -2.63
CA LEU A 15 -6.81 0.76 -3.78
C LEU A 15 -6.57 -0.72 -4.04
N SER A 16 -6.36 -1.51 -3.00
CA SER A 16 -6.19 -2.96 -3.14
C SER A 16 -7.42 -3.61 -3.78
N VAL A 17 -8.62 -3.20 -3.36
CA VAL A 17 -9.87 -3.70 -3.96
C VAL A 17 -9.89 -3.38 -5.46
N GLU A 18 -9.54 -2.16 -5.85
CA GLU A 18 -9.51 -1.76 -7.26
C GLU A 18 -8.51 -2.58 -8.07
N VAL A 19 -7.32 -2.81 -7.49
CA VAL A 19 -6.28 -3.61 -8.16
C VAL A 19 -6.77 -5.05 -8.37
N TYR A 20 -7.34 -5.67 -7.34
CA TYR A 20 -7.87 -7.03 -7.44
C TYR A 20 -8.94 -7.13 -8.54
N LYS A 21 -9.86 -6.18 -8.58
CA LYS A 21 -10.94 -6.19 -9.56
C LYS A 21 -10.40 -6.01 -10.99
N ALA A 22 -9.46 -5.10 -11.16
CA ALA A 22 -8.89 -4.81 -12.48
C ALA A 22 -8.11 -5.99 -13.04
N PHE A 23 -7.45 -6.78 -12.19
CA PHE A 23 -6.65 -7.92 -12.61
C PHE A 23 -7.38 -9.26 -12.51
N ALA A 24 -8.67 -9.26 -12.17
CA ALA A 24 -9.44 -10.50 -11.95
C ALA A 24 -9.36 -11.46 -13.14
N ASN A 25 -9.38 -10.94 -14.36
CA ASN A 25 -9.35 -11.75 -15.59
C ASN A 25 -7.97 -11.81 -16.25
N CYS A 26 -6.93 -11.30 -15.60
CA CYS A 26 -5.58 -11.35 -16.12
C CYS A 26 -5.07 -12.78 -16.12
N LYS A 27 -4.56 -13.24 -17.29
CA LYS A 27 -4.09 -14.61 -17.45
C LYS A 27 -2.59 -14.77 -17.20
N ASP A 28 -1.89 -13.67 -17.05
CA ASP A 28 -0.51 -13.69 -16.56
C ASP A 28 -0.57 -13.83 -15.05
N PHE A 29 -0.68 -15.08 -14.59
CA PHE A 29 -0.92 -15.35 -13.17
C PHE A 29 0.23 -14.91 -12.27
N GLY A 30 1.46 -14.96 -12.78
CA GLY A 30 2.62 -14.49 -12.01
C GLY A 30 2.55 -12.99 -11.73
N PHE A 31 2.27 -12.20 -12.78
CA PHE A 31 2.16 -10.75 -12.62
C PHE A 31 0.96 -10.38 -11.74
N LYS A 32 -0.19 -11.00 -12.02
CA LYS A 32 -1.41 -10.80 -11.23
C LYS A 32 -1.15 -11.06 -9.74
N ASP A 33 -0.49 -12.18 -9.45
CA ASP A 33 -0.18 -12.55 -8.06
C ASP A 33 0.68 -11.48 -7.38
N GLN A 34 1.71 -11.00 -8.06
CA GLN A 34 2.62 -10.01 -7.50
C GLN A 34 1.95 -8.66 -7.26
N ILE A 35 1.21 -8.14 -8.22
CA ILE A 35 0.60 -6.81 -8.05
C ILE A 35 -0.52 -6.83 -7.03
N THR A 36 -1.32 -7.90 -6.99
CA THR A 36 -2.39 -8.02 -6.00
C THR A 36 -1.82 -8.18 -4.60
N ARG A 37 -0.78 -8.99 -4.43
CA ARG A 37 -0.12 -9.17 -3.13
C ARG A 37 0.51 -7.89 -2.62
N SER A 38 1.20 -7.14 -3.48
CA SER A 38 1.78 -5.86 -3.08
C SER A 38 0.71 -4.89 -2.62
N SER A 39 -0.40 -4.80 -3.37
CA SER A 39 -1.49 -3.90 -3.00
C SER A 39 -2.14 -4.28 -1.67
N LEU A 40 -2.33 -5.57 -1.43
CA LEU A 40 -2.92 -6.08 -0.20
C LEU A 40 -1.99 -5.88 1.00
N SER A 41 -0.69 -6.00 0.77
CA SER A 41 0.32 -5.89 1.82
C SER A 41 0.32 -4.51 2.48
N VAL A 42 -0.04 -3.45 1.74
CA VAL A 42 -0.04 -2.10 2.31
C VAL A 42 -1.05 -1.98 3.45
N PRO A 43 -2.36 -2.17 3.25
CA PRO A 43 -3.31 -2.05 4.35
C PRO A 43 -3.12 -3.13 5.41
N SER A 44 -2.68 -4.33 5.02
CA SER A 44 -2.48 -5.42 5.97
C SER A 44 -1.39 -5.08 6.99
N ASN A 45 -0.29 -4.47 6.54
CA ASN A 45 0.80 -4.10 7.43
C ASN A 45 0.47 -2.85 8.26
N ILE A 46 -0.32 -1.93 7.72
CA ILE A 46 -0.82 -0.81 8.52
C ILE A 46 -1.67 -1.34 9.68
N ALA A 47 -2.59 -2.25 9.39
CA ALA A 47 -3.47 -2.84 10.41
C ALA A 47 -2.66 -3.59 11.47
N GLU A 48 -1.72 -4.41 11.02
CA GLU A 48 -0.85 -5.19 11.93
C GLU A 48 -0.06 -4.27 12.85
N GLY A 49 0.53 -3.22 12.29
CA GLY A 49 1.33 -2.27 13.07
C GLY A 49 0.51 -1.52 14.09
N MET A 50 -0.72 -1.12 13.74
CA MET A 50 -1.56 -0.34 14.66
C MET A 50 -2.04 -1.15 15.86
N GLU A 51 -2.02 -2.48 15.77
CA GLU A 51 -2.38 -3.35 16.89
C GLU A 51 -1.18 -3.65 17.81
N LYS A 52 0.03 -3.24 17.45
CA LYS A 52 1.20 -3.44 18.30
C LYS A 52 1.25 -2.43 19.43
N ASP A 53 1.74 -2.84 20.58
CA ASP A 53 1.85 -1.97 21.76
C ASP A 53 3.11 -1.11 21.73
N SER A 54 4.22 -1.66 21.21
CA SER A 54 5.48 -0.92 21.19
C SER A 54 5.57 -0.03 19.94
N LYS A 55 6.07 1.19 20.12
CA LYS A 55 6.29 2.13 19.02
C LYS A 55 7.30 1.58 18.00
N LYS A 56 8.31 0.86 18.49
CA LYS A 56 9.29 0.23 17.62
C LYS A 56 8.64 -0.77 16.67
N GLU A 57 7.75 -1.62 17.18
CA GLU A 57 7.03 -2.59 16.35
C GLU A 57 6.04 -1.92 15.41
N GLN A 58 5.34 -0.88 15.87
CA GLN A 58 4.45 -0.11 15.01
C GLN A 58 5.24 0.44 13.82
N SER A 59 6.38 1.06 14.09
CA SER A 59 7.26 1.62 13.05
C SER A 59 7.75 0.56 12.08
N ARG A 60 8.11 -0.63 12.57
CA ARG A 60 8.57 -1.74 11.73
C ARG A 60 7.52 -2.16 10.69
N PHE A 61 6.27 -2.30 11.11
CA PHE A 61 5.21 -2.68 10.18
C PHE A 61 4.89 -1.57 9.17
N LEU A 62 5.00 -0.31 9.58
CA LEU A 62 4.85 0.80 8.63
C LEU A 62 5.99 0.82 7.62
N GLU A 63 7.21 0.43 8.02
CA GLU A 63 8.33 0.31 7.09
C GLU A 63 8.04 -0.76 6.04
N ILE A 64 7.45 -1.89 6.43
CA ILE A 64 7.03 -2.93 5.48
C ILE A 64 5.97 -2.37 4.52
N ALA A 65 4.98 -1.64 5.03
CA ALA A 65 3.95 -1.03 4.19
C ALA A 65 4.54 -0.05 3.18
N LYS A 66 5.57 0.72 3.57
CA LYS A 66 6.28 1.62 2.67
C LYS A 66 6.98 0.84 1.55
N GLY A 67 7.65 -0.26 1.89
CA GLY A 67 8.30 -1.13 0.90
C GLY A 67 7.30 -1.71 -0.09
N SER A 68 6.17 -2.18 0.40
CA SER A 68 5.10 -2.71 -0.43
C SER A 68 4.52 -1.63 -1.36
N SER A 69 4.43 -0.39 -0.87
CA SER A 69 3.97 0.74 -1.69
C SER A 69 4.95 1.02 -2.83
N ALA A 70 6.26 0.97 -2.56
CA ALA A 70 7.29 1.16 -3.58
C ALA A 70 7.23 0.05 -4.64
N GLU A 71 7.02 -1.20 -4.21
CA GLU A 71 6.84 -2.31 -5.14
C GLU A 71 5.61 -2.11 -6.03
N LEU A 72 4.51 -1.67 -5.44
CA LEU A 72 3.28 -1.42 -6.17
C LEU A 72 3.45 -0.32 -7.22
N ILE A 73 4.14 0.76 -6.89
CA ILE A 73 4.45 1.83 -7.85
C ILE A 73 5.18 1.27 -9.06
N THR A 74 6.19 0.43 -8.82
CA THR A 74 6.96 -0.20 -9.90
C THR A 74 6.08 -1.10 -10.76
N GLN A 75 5.24 -1.91 -10.12
CA GLN A 75 4.36 -2.85 -10.83
C GLN A 75 3.31 -2.12 -11.65
N ILE A 76 2.78 -1.01 -11.14
CA ILE A 76 1.82 -0.17 -11.88
C ILE A 76 2.50 0.40 -13.13
N TYR A 77 3.72 0.91 -13.00
CA TYR A 77 4.49 1.42 -14.14
C TYR A 77 4.63 0.33 -15.21
N ILE A 78 5.03 -0.88 -14.80
CA ILE A 78 5.19 -2.00 -15.72
C ILE A 78 3.85 -2.38 -16.38
N ALA A 79 2.78 -2.43 -15.57
CA ALA A 79 1.44 -2.79 -16.07
C ALA A 79 0.96 -1.83 -17.16
N ILE A 80 1.23 -0.54 -17.00
CA ILE A 80 0.90 0.46 -18.02
C ILE A 80 1.70 0.19 -19.29
N GLU A 81 3.01 -0.01 -19.16
CA GLU A 81 3.90 -0.17 -20.31
C GLU A 81 3.63 -1.43 -21.12
N ILE A 82 3.20 -2.51 -20.46
CA ILE A 82 2.85 -3.76 -21.16
C ILE A 82 1.36 -3.84 -21.48
N SER A 83 0.64 -2.77 -21.29
CA SER A 83 -0.80 -2.64 -21.61
C SER A 83 -1.72 -3.61 -20.85
N TYR A 84 -1.32 -4.01 -19.66
CA TYR A 84 -2.18 -4.82 -18.80
C TYR A 84 -3.26 -3.96 -18.12
N ILE A 85 -3.04 -2.66 -18.06
CA ILE A 85 -4.01 -1.73 -17.53
C ILE A 85 -4.03 -0.46 -18.39
N GLU A 86 -5.21 0.14 -18.50
CA GLU A 86 -5.36 1.41 -19.21
C GLU A 86 -4.51 2.48 -18.52
N LYS A 87 -3.83 3.31 -19.33
CA LYS A 87 -2.89 4.30 -18.83
C LYS A 87 -3.50 5.24 -17.79
N GLN A 88 -4.71 5.74 -18.06
CA GLN A 88 -5.34 6.69 -17.13
C GLN A 88 -5.66 6.06 -15.78
N ILE A 89 -6.10 4.81 -15.79
CA ILE A 89 -6.38 4.07 -14.56
C ILE A 89 -5.08 3.85 -13.79
N GLY A 90 -4.03 3.40 -14.49
CA GLY A 90 -2.72 3.18 -13.88
C GLY A 90 -2.13 4.45 -13.28
N LEU A 91 -2.24 5.59 -14.00
CA LEU A 91 -1.74 6.87 -13.49
C LEU A 91 -2.53 7.33 -12.26
N SER A 92 -3.83 7.07 -12.22
CA SER A 92 -4.66 7.37 -11.05
C SER A 92 -4.20 6.55 -9.83
N TRP A 93 -3.92 5.27 -10.03
CA TRP A 93 -3.40 4.42 -8.96
C TRP A 93 -2.02 4.87 -8.50
N LYS A 94 -1.17 5.25 -9.43
CA LYS A 94 0.18 5.72 -9.12
C LYS A 94 0.11 6.95 -8.22
N LYS A 95 -0.75 7.91 -8.58
CA LYS A 95 -0.95 9.12 -7.78
C LYS A 95 -1.43 8.76 -6.37
N GLU A 96 -2.39 7.84 -6.29
CA GLU A 96 -2.96 7.44 -5.00
C GLU A 96 -1.92 6.76 -4.11
N ILE A 97 -1.12 5.82 -4.66
CA ILE A 97 -0.13 5.13 -3.84
C ILE A 97 1.03 6.06 -3.45
N GLU A 98 1.36 7.04 -4.26
CA GLU A 98 2.35 8.05 -3.91
C GLU A 98 1.88 8.90 -2.72
N GLU A 99 0.60 9.26 -2.69
CA GLU A 99 0.03 9.97 -1.55
C GLU A 99 -0.02 9.09 -0.31
N ILE A 100 -0.39 7.83 -0.47
CA ILE A 100 -0.39 6.86 0.63
C ILE A 100 1.02 6.75 1.23
N LEU A 101 2.04 6.67 0.38
CA LEU A 101 3.44 6.58 0.82
C LEU A 101 3.82 7.81 1.65
N LYS A 102 3.42 9.01 1.22
CA LYS A 102 3.68 10.23 1.99
C LYS A 102 2.98 10.19 3.35
N MET A 103 1.76 9.70 3.40
CA MET A 103 1.02 9.55 4.65
C MET A 103 1.70 8.55 5.58
N LEU A 104 2.25 7.46 5.05
CA LEU A 104 2.99 6.47 5.83
C LEU A 104 4.27 7.06 6.42
N VAL A 105 4.98 7.84 5.62
CA VAL A 105 6.18 8.54 6.10
C VAL A 105 5.83 9.46 7.27
N GLY A 106 4.77 10.25 7.11
CA GLY A 106 4.33 11.18 8.19
C GLY A 106 3.90 10.45 9.44
N LEU A 107 3.15 9.36 9.29
CA LEU A 107 2.69 8.56 10.43
C LEU A 107 3.87 7.91 11.16
N GLN A 108 4.83 7.37 10.43
CA GLN A 108 6.02 6.76 11.01
C GLN A 108 6.87 7.79 11.75
N GLN A 109 7.04 8.99 11.18
CA GLN A 109 7.76 10.07 11.84
C GLN A 109 7.08 10.46 13.16
N LYS A 110 5.77 10.55 13.18
CA LYS A 110 5.01 10.87 14.38
C LYS A 110 5.22 9.80 15.46
N ILE A 111 5.13 8.52 15.07
CA ILE A 111 5.34 7.41 16.00
C ILE A 111 6.76 7.42 16.56
N ASN A 112 7.76 7.62 15.71
CA ASN A 112 9.16 7.65 16.14
C ASN A 112 9.43 8.84 17.06
N SER A 113 8.84 9.99 16.78
CA SER A 113 8.96 11.17 17.63
C SER A 113 8.37 10.92 19.02
N GLU A 114 7.21 10.27 19.09
CA GLU A 114 6.57 9.92 20.38
C GLU A 114 7.43 8.93 21.17
N SER A 115 8.14 8.01 20.51
CA SER A 115 8.94 7.01 21.21
C SER A 115 10.25 7.58 21.79
N GLU A 116 10.64 8.78 21.40
CA GLU A 116 11.84 9.44 21.93
C GLU A 116 11.59 10.14 23.27
N HIS A 117 10.35 10.19 23.70
CA HIS A 117 9.96 10.77 24.98
C HIS A 117 9.72 9.67 26.02
#